data_9c2ec84f499d8ee44249365264a42312
#
_entry.id   9c2ec84f499d8ee44249365264a42312
#
_cell.length_a   1.000
_cell.length_b   1.000
_cell.length_c   1.000
_cell.angle_alpha   90.00
_cell.angle_beta   90.00
_cell.angle_gamma   90.00
#
_symmetry.space_group_name_H-M   'P 1'
#
loop_
_entity.id
_entity.type
_entity.pdbx_description
1 polymer ?
#
loop_
_entity_poly.entity_id
_entity_poly.type
_entity_poly.pdbx_seq_one_letter_code
_entity_poly.pdbx_strand_id
1 'polypeptide(L)'
;MLQRAVWRWHLVAGLFVLPFLGWLAVTGALYLYKTEIERAVYAEWLSVEARPTLPIGTLVASVGAETGARVVQVARPSAPEAWRMTVAAPNGTRRLAFVDPGDGRVLGLTRAGGITGVLRELHSLAITGPIGNALIEIAAGWAIVLVLTGFWLWAQRPRLTVRGSPNGRGFWRDLHGSTGALGGAVVLFLAITGMPWSGVWGRGLQSLVTAQGWGRPTAPAGEHGGHGGHGAALPWSMQHAAMPMGGAGDIGPDRALAAARGVGTAWTMTLPATPGAPYLFSALVARADDAHVVAVDAASGRIVQDARYADFGAGARAIEWGIAVHQGQQYGEPNRLVMLAACAALLLLVVSAPVMWWRRRPRGLGMPPGGTGRGLGLLMAAAGAAFPLTGLTMLAALGLVRVQGWLGGR
;
A
#
# COMPACT_ATOMS: atom_id res chain seq x y z
N MET A 1 31.19 6.53 -22.86
CA MET A 1 30.24 7.65 -22.65
C MET A 1 29.01 7.18 -21.88
N LEU A 2 28.32 6.13 -22.28
CA LEU A 2 27.09 5.63 -21.62
C LEU A 2 27.26 5.35 -20.12
N GLN A 3 28.32 4.63 -19.71
CA GLN A 3 28.58 4.30 -18.30
C GLN A 3 28.66 5.55 -17.41
N ARG A 4 29.30 6.62 -17.89
CA ARG A 4 29.39 7.88 -17.11
C ARG A 4 28.04 8.58 -17.01
N ALA A 5 27.22 8.54 -18.06
CA ALA A 5 25.88 9.11 -18.05
C ALA A 5 24.95 8.36 -17.09
N VAL A 6 24.92 7.03 -17.17
CA VAL A 6 24.12 6.19 -16.26
C VAL A 6 24.55 6.40 -14.81
N TRP A 7 25.87 6.40 -14.52
CA TRP A 7 26.39 6.65 -13.18
C TRP A 7 25.98 8.03 -12.64
N ARG A 8 26.02 9.07 -13.49
CA ARG A 8 25.60 10.42 -13.10
C ARG A 8 24.13 10.47 -12.71
N TRP A 9 23.26 9.90 -13.54
CA TRP A 9 21.82 9.86 -13.27
C TRP A 9 21.50 9.02 -12.04
N HIS A 10 22.14 7.88 -11.87
CA HIS A 10 22.01 7.05 -10.67
C HIS A 10 22.40 7.83 -9.40
N LEU A 11 23.52 8.56 -9.42
CA LEU A 11 23.96 9.37 -8.29
C LEU A 11 22.97 10.49 -7.97
N VAL A 12 22.57 11.29 -8.97
CA VAL A 12 21.70 12.47 -8.77
C VAL A 12 20.31 12.04 -8.33
N ALA A 13 19.72 11.07 -9.02
CA ALA A 13 18.43 10.52 -8.65
C ALA A 13 18.48 9.87 -7.27
N GLY A 14 19.54 9.10 -6.97
CA GLY A 14 19.75 8.49 -5.67
C GLY A 14 19.77 9.52 -4.56
N LEU A 15 20.55 10.59 -4.67
CA LEU A 15 20.60 11.65 -3.66
C LEU A 15 19.25 12.36 -3.46
N PHE A 16 18.50 12.56 -4.54
CA PHE A 16 17.20 13.23 -4.49
C PHE A 16 16.14 12.38 -3.77
N VAL A 17 16.05 11.08 -4.09
CA VAL A 17 15.02 10.21 -3.50
C VAL A 17 15.43 9.53 -2.20
N LEU A 18 16.69 9.64 -1.81
CA LEU A 18 17.26 8.99 -0.63
C LEU A 18 16.44 9.22 0.66
N PRO A 19 15.99 10.43 1.03
CA PRO A 19 15.21 10.63 2.23
C PRO A 19 13.85 9.89 2.17
N PHE A 20 13.22 9.84 1.00
CA PHE A 20 11.96 9.13 0.81
C PHE A 20 12.16 7.61 0.88
N LEU A 21 13.24 7.08 0.33
CA LEU A 21 13.56 5.66 0.42
C LEU A 21 13.87 5.23 1.85
N GLY A 22 14.58 6.07 2.60
CA GLY A 22 14.82 5.85 4.04
C GLY A 22 13.51 5.85 4.84
N TRP A 23 12.64 6.80 4.55
CA TRP A 23 11.30 6.88 5.14
C TRP A 23 10.47 5.64 4.84
N LEU A 24 10.39 5.23 3.56
CA LEU A 24 9.67 4.03 3.13
C LEU A 24 10.21 2.76 3.78
N ALA A 25 11.53 2.64 3.93
CA ALA A 25 12.14 1.47 4.57
C ALA A 25 11.79 1.38 6.06
N VAL A 26 11.87 2.50 6.80
CA VAL A 26 11.52 2.52 8.23
C VAL A 26 10.04 2.27 8.45
N THR A 27 9.18 3.02 7.75
CA THR A 27 7.73 2.90 7.92
C THR A 27 7.19 1.58 7.38
N GLY A 28 7.82 1.01 6.33
CA GLY A 28 7.51 -0.32 5.82
C GLY A 28 7.86 -1.41 6.83
N ALA A 29 9.04 -1.33 7.44
CA ALA A 29 9.43 -2.26 8.51
C ALA A 29 8.44 -2.22 9.69
N LEU A 30 8.01 -1.03 10.11
CA LEU A 30 6.98 -0.88 11.15
C LEU A 30 5.63 -1.49 10.69
N TYR A 31 5.24 -1.28 9.44
CA TYR A 31 3.97 -1.80 8.93
C TYR A 31 3.94 -3.33 8.86
N LEU A 32 5.08 -4.00 8.68
CA LEU A 32 5.15 -5.47 8.75
C LEU A 32 4.74 -6.03 10.10
N TYR A 33 4.86 -5.22 11.17
CA TYR A 33 4.49 -5.58 12.55
C TYR A 33 3.23 -4.85 13.03
N LYS A 34 2.37 -4.41 12.10
CA LYS A 34 1.15 -3.65 12.40
C LYS A 34 0.23 -4.32 13.41
N THR A 35 0.11 -5.64 13.37
CA THR A 35 -0.76 -6.41 14.28
C THR A 35 -0.18 -6.45 15.69
N GLU A 36 1.12 -6.65 15.83
CA GLU A 36 1.84 -6.64 17.11
C GLU A 36 1.81 -5.23 17.73
N ILE A 37 2.00 -4.20 16.91
CA ILE A 37 1.91 -2.80 17.34
C ILE A 37 0.48 -2.47 17.78
N GLU A 38 -0.54 -2.89 17.02
CA GLU A 38 -1.95 -2.69 17.38
C GLU A 38 -2.28 -3.32 18.73
N ARG A 39 -1.83 -4.57 18.94
CA ARG A 39 -2.02 -5.29 20.21
C ARG A 39 -1.30 -4.62 21.37
N ALA A 40 -0.12 -4.06 21.16
CA ALA A 40 0.60 -3.33 22.19
C ALA A 40 -0.05 -1.99 22.54
N VAL A 41 -0.50 -1.24 21.51
CA VAL A 41 -1.11 0.08 21.72
C VAL A 41 -2.49 0.03 22.32
N TYR A 42 -3.29 -1.00 21.96
CA TYR A 42 -4.68 -1.13 22.40
C TYR A 42 -4.90 -2.36 23.31
N ALA A 43 -3.88 -2.80 24.05
CA ALA A 43 -3.92 -4.00 24.87
C ALA A 43 -5.14 -4.05 25.80
N GLU A 44 -5.43 -2.92 26.47
CA GLU A 44 -6.56 -2.79 27.40
C GLU A 44 -7.92 -2.87 26.68
N TRP A 45 -8.03 -2.32 25.47
CA TRP A 45 -9.27 -2.30 24.68
C TRP A 45 -9.53 -3.60 23.94
N LEU A 46 -8.51 -4.44 23.76
CA LEU A 46 -8.62 -5.72 23.04
C LEU A 46 -9.01 -6.86 23.96
N SER A 47 -8.76 -6.75 25.27
CA SER A 47 -9.06 -7.78 26.24
C SER A 47 -10.55 -7.78 26.58
N VAL A 48 -11.23 -8.88 26.27
CA VAL A 48 -12.64 -9.09 26.58
C VAL A 48 -12.84 -10.40 27.33
N GLU A 49 -13.84 -10.46 28.17
CA GLU A 49 -14.23 -11.70 28.83
C GLU A 49 -14.91 -12.66 27.86
N ALA A 50 -14.66 -13.94 28.00
CA ALA A 50 -15.33 -14.98 27.21
C ALA A 50 -16.82 -15.05 27.57
N ARG A 51 -17.66 -14.43 26.76
CA ARG A 51 -19.12 -14.41 26.86
C ARG A 51 -19.77 -14.76 25.55
N PRO A 52 -21.01 -15.24 25.51
CA PRO A 52 -21.76 -15.36 24.27
C PRO A 52 -21.86 -14.00 23.57
N THR A 53 -21.60 -13.99 22.26
CA THR A 53 -21.70 -12.78 21.43
C THR A 53 -23.15 -12.35 21.28
N LEU A 54 -23.45 -11.08 21.53
CA LEU A 54 -24.75 -10.48 21.25
C LEU A 54 -25.07 -10.46 19.75
N PRO A 55 -26.35 -10.41 19.37
CA PRO A 55 -26.73 -10.16 17.96
C PRO A 55 -26.09 -8.87 17.44
N ILE A 56 -25.67 -8.87 16.16
CA ILE A 56 -24.98 -7.72 15.54
C ILE A 56 -25.86 -6.48 15.57
N GLY A 57 -27.16 -6.64 15.32
CA GLY A 57 -28.12 -5.54 15.42
C GLY A 57 -28.14 -4.88 16.79
N THR A 58 -28.06 -5.68 17.87
CA THR A 58 -27.94 -5.18 19.25
C THR A 58 -26.63 -4.43 19.46
N LEU A 59 -25.50 -4.99 19.00
CA LEU A 59 -24.18 -4.33 19.08
C LEU A 59 -24.18 -3.00 18.33
N VAL A 60 -24.72 -2.96 17.10
CA VAL A 60 -24.82 -1.75 16.27
C VAL A 60 -25.68 -0.69 16.97
N ALA A 61 -26.80 -1.07 17.57
CA ALA A 61 -27.67 -0.15 18.29
C ALA A 61 -26.99 0.40 19.57
N SER A 62 -26.35 -0.46 20.36
CA SER A 62 -25.63 -0.07 21.58
C SER A 62 -24.51 0.92 21.27
N VAL A 63 -23.65 0.60 20.30
CA VAL A 63 -22.54 1.48 19.89
C VAL A 63 -23.04 2.80 19.30
N GLY A 64 -24.14 2.76 18.54
CA GLY A 64 -24.79 3.97 18.02
C GLY A 64 -25.31 4.88 19.11
N ALA A 65 -25.96 4.33 20.13
CA ALA A 65 -26.45 5.07 21.28
C ALA A 65 -25.32 5.65 22.14
N GLU A 66 -24.27 4.87 22.42
CA GLU A 66 -23.16 5.29 23.25
C GLU A 66 -22.28 6.36 22.57
N THR A 67 -22.05 6.23 21.24
CA THR A 67 -21.17 7.16 20.49
C THR A 67 -21.91 8.36 19.89
N GLY A 68 -23.22 8.34 19.81
CA GLY A 68 -24.02 9.32 19.09
C GLY A 68 -23.75 9.33 17.57
N ALA A 69 -23.22 8.23 17.02
CA ALA A 69 -22.78 8.14 15.63
C ALA A 69 -23.33 6.87 14.95
N ARG A 70 -23.48 6.89 13.64
CA ARG A 70 -23.97 5.73 12.89
C ARG A 70 -22.84 4.74 12.67
N VAL A 71 -23.04 3.48 13.06
CA VAL A 71 -22.12 2.40 12.67
C VAL A 71 -22.20 2.18 11.16
N VAL A 72 -21.06 2.22 10.49
CA VAL A 72 -20.97 2.02 9.04
C VAL A 72 -20.28 0.72 8.67
N GLN A 73 -19.48 0.17 9.59
CA GLN A 73 -18.75 -1.07 9.35
C GLN A 73 -18.52 -1.81 10.67
N VAL A 74 -18.63 -3.12 10.62
CA VAL A 74 -18.34 -4.05 11.73
C VAL A 74 -17.26 -5.00 11.27
N ALA A 75 -16.19 -5.16 12.06
CA ALA A 75 -15.13 -6.13 11.81
C ALA A 75 -15.05 -7.11 12.99
N ARG A 76 -15.28 -8.38 12.69
CA ARG A 76 -15.12 -9.51 13.62
C ARG A 76 -13.74 -10.12 13.41
N PRO A 77 -12.84 -10.09 14.39
CA PRO A 77 -11.55 -10.77 14.33
C PRO A 77 -11.70 -12.30 14.45
N SER A 78 -10.64 -13.03 14.11
CA SER A 78 -10.57 -14.47 14.34
C SER A 78 -10.26 -14.84 15.79
N ALA A 79 -9.54 -13.97 16.50
CA ALA A 79 -9.22 -14.13 17.90
C ALA A 79 -10.40 -13.74 18.81
N PRO A 80 -10.49 -14.30 20.02
CA PRO A 80 -11.48 -13.90 21.03
C PRO A 80 -11.07 -12.56 21.66
N GLU A 81 -11.26 -11.48 20.91
CA GLU A 81 -10.91 -10.12 21.31
C GLU A 81 -12.02 -9.14 20.90
N ALA A 82 -11.92 -7.90 21.36
CA ALA A 82 -12.89 -6.85 21.03
C ALA A 82 -13.12 -6.72 19.51
N TRP A 83 -14.38 -6.56 19.13
CA TRP A 83 -14.74 -6.24 17.74
C TRP A 83 -14.40 -4.80 17.41
N ARG A 84 -14.15 -4.54 16.16
CA ARG A 84 -13.84 -3.20 15.67
C ARG A 84 -15.01 -2.67 14.87
N MET A 85 -15.57 -1.53 15.28
CA MET A 85 -16.67 -0.87 14.57
C MET A 85 -16.27 0.51 14.10
N THR A 86 -16.42 0.78 12.80
CA THR A 86 -16.27 2.13 12.27
C THR A 86 -17.58 2.87 12.44
N VAL A 87 -17.53 3.99 13.12
CA VAL A 87 -18.66 4.90 13.32
C VAL A 87 -18.48 6.19 12.54
N ALA A 88 -19.56 6.74 12.00
CA ALA A 88 -19.58 8.01 11.29
C ALA A 88 -20.48 8.99 12.03
N ALA A 89 -19.90 10.10 12.47
CA ALA A 89 -20.64 11.20 13.06
C ALA A 89 -21.43 11.98 12.02
N PRO A 90 -22.44 12.77 12.39
CA PRO A 90 -23.25 13.58 11.46
C PRO A 90 -22.45 14.53 10.59
N ASN A 91 -21.30 15.01 11.07
CA ASN A 91 -20.36 15.87 10.32
C ASN A 91 -19.46 15.10 9.34
N GLY A 92 -19.69 13.79 9.16
CA GLY A 92 -18.90 12.92 8.28
C GLY A 92 -17.59 12.40 8.89
N THR A 93 -17.20 12.84 10.09
CA THR A 93 -15.99 12.34 10.76
C THR A 93 -16.15 10.88 11.13
N ARG A 94 -15.17 10.06 10.73
CA ARG A 94 -15.16 8.62 11.05
C ARG A 94 -14.21 8.34 12.22
N ARG A 95 -14.63 7.41 13.10
CA ARG A 95 -13.83 6.92 14.22
C ARG A 95 -13.91 5.39 14.29
N LEU A 96 -12.95 4.78 14.94
CA LEU A 96 -12.90 3.34 15.19
C LEU A 96 -13.20 3.09 16.66
N ALA A 97 -14.25 2.33 16.92
CA ALA A 97 -14.64 1.86 18.25
C ALA A 97 -14.17 0.41 18.44
N PHE A 98 -13.62 0.12 19.61
CA PHE A 98 -13.36 -1.23 20.10
C PHE A 98 -14.54 -1.61 21.01
N VAL A 99 -15.19 -2.73 20.73
CA VAL A 99 -16.48 -3.09 21.32
C VAL A 99 -16.40 -4.48 21.92
N ASP A 100 -16.83 -4.64 23.17
CA ASP A 100 -17.01 -5.96 23.77
C ASP A 100 -18.20 -6.65 23.09
N PRO A 101 -18.00 -7.79 22.41
CA PRO A 101 -19.10 -8.46 21.73
C PRO A 101 -20.09 -9.14 22.69
N GLY A 102 -19.75 -9.30 23.97
CA GLY A 102 -20.59 -9.94 24.96
C GLY A 102 -21.63 -9.02 25.60
N ASP A 103 -21.35 -7.73 25.73
CA ASP A 103 -22.26 -6.75 26.35
C ASP A 103 -22.52 -5.50 25.48
N GLY A 104 -21.80 -5.30 24.40
CA GLY A 104 -21.96 -4.17 23.47
C GLY A 104 -21.34 -2.85 23.94
N ARG A 105 -20.55 -2.86 25.01
CA ARG A 105 -19.89 -1.68 25.57
C ARG A 105 -18.72 -1.24 24.69
N VAL A 106 -18.53 0.07 24.51
CA VAL A 106 -17.37 0.65 23.83
C VAL A 106 -16.19 0.71 24.81
N LEU A 107 -15.17 -0.10 24.56
CA LEU A 107 -13.96 -0.19 25.39
C LEU A 107 -12.97 0.96 25.09
N GLY A 108 -13.02 1.49 23.88
CA GLY A 108 -12.18 2.60 23.45
C GLY A 108 -12.58 3.13 22.10
N LEU A 109 -12.23 4.39 21.85
CA LEU A 109 -12.58 5.10 20.62
C LEU A 109 -11.37 5.87 20.09
N THR A 110 -10.96 5.60 18.87
CA THR A 110 -9.80 6.21 18.23
C THR A 110 -10.13 6.75 16.83
N ARG A 111 -9.16 7.35 16.16
CA ARG A 111 -9.31 7.79 14.75
C ARG A 111 -9.60 6.61 13.82
N ALA A 112 -10.25 6.89 12.70
CA ALA A 112 -10.52 5.86 11.69
C ALA A 112 -9.24 5.13 11.24
N GLY A 113 -9.31 3.80 11.18
CA GLY A 113 -8.18 2.94 10.88
C GLY A 113 -7.21 2.68 12.03
N GLY A 114 -7.37 3.33 13.19
CA GLY A 114 -6.51 3.13 14.35
C GLY A 114 -5.03 3.37 14.08
N ILE A 115 -4.15 2.73 14.86
CA ILE A 115 -2.69 2.83 14.67
C ILE A 115 -2.24 2.24 13.33
N THR A 116 -2.89 1.17 12.85
CA THR A 116 -2.59 0.57 11.54
C THR A 116 -2.85 1.56 10.40
N GLY A 117 -3.93 2.36 10.51
CA GLY A 117 -4.21 3.45 9.60
C GLY A 117 -3.12 4.52 9.61
N VAL A 118 -2.64 4.90 10.80
CA VAL A 118 -1.53 5.86 10.95
C VAL A 118 -0.26 5.34 10.26
N LEU A 119 0.12 4.09 10.52
CA LEU A 119 1.31 3.49 9.90
C LEU A 119 1.21 3.47 8.36
N ARG A 120 0.03 3.17 7.83
CA ARG A 120 -0.22 3.20 6.39
C ARG A 120 -0.12 4.62 5.81
N GLU A 121 -0.72 5.61 6.47
CA GLU A 121 -0.67 7.01 6.05
C GLU A 121 0.75 7.58 6.14
N LEU A 122 1.53 7.18 7.14
CA LEU A 122 2.95 7.51 7.24
C LEU A 122 3.74 6.88 6.10
N HIS A 123 3.54 5.60 5.81
CA HIS A 123 4.26 4.90 4.74
C HIS A 123 4.00 5.52 3.37
N SER A 124 2.76 5.88 3.07
CA SER A 124 2.37 6.53 1.81
C SER A 124 2.53 8.05 1.81
N LEU A 125 3.00 8.66 2.91
CA LEU A 125 2.96 10.11 3.17
C LEU A 125 1.58 10.77 2.95
N ALA A 126 0.52 9.99 2.90
CA ALA A 126 -0.86 10.49 2.77
C ALA A 126 -1.28 11.37 3.95
N ILE A 127 -0.61 11.23 5.10
CA ILE A 127 -0.80 12.10 6.27
C ILE A 127 -0.49 13.58 5.97
N THR A 128 0.35 13.85 4.97
CA THR A 128 0.67 15.21 4.50
C THR A 128 -0.18 15.64 3.29
N GLY A 129 -1.20 14.85 2.94
CA GLY A 129 -2.12 15.14 1.86
C GLY A 129 -1.65 14.66 0.48
N PRO A 130 -2.32 15.11 -0.60
CA PRO A 130 -2.08 14.62 -1.97
C PRO A 130 -0.64 14.87 -2.47
N ILE A 131 -0.01 15.96 -2.04
CA ILE A 131 1.37 16.30 -2.45
C ILE A 131 2.34 15.26 -1.88
N GLY A 132 2.21 14.89 -0.61
CA GLY A 132 3.07 13.87 -0.01
C GLY A 132 2.90 12.51 -0.68
N ASN A 133 1.68 12.11 -0.99
CA ASN A 133 1.41 10.88 -1.73
C ASN A 133 2.02 10.90 -3.14
N ALA A 134 1.97 12.04 -3.85
CA ALA A 134 2.63 12.20 -5.14
C ALA A 134 4.16 12.11 -5.04
N LEU A 135 4.78 12.66 -3.98
CA LEU A 135 6.22 12.54 -3.75
C LEU A 135 6.65 11.08 -3.53
N ILE A 136 5.85 10.28 -2.82
CA ILE A 136 6.12 8.85 -2.66
C ILE A 136 5.98 8.10 -3.99
N GLU A 137 4.99 8.43 -4.81
CA GLU A 137 4.85 7.85 -6.14
C GLU A 137 6.07 8.16 -7.03
N ILE A 138 6.55 9.41 -7.02
CA ILE A 138 7.78 9.82 -7.70
C ILE A 138 8.99 9.03 -7.16
N ALA A 139 9.11 8.91 -5.83
CA ALA A 139 10.22 8.18 -5.22
C ALA A 139 10.20 6.69 -5.59
N ALA A 140 9.03 6.05 -5.62
CA ALA A 140 8.89 4.65 -6.05
C ALA A 140 9.27 4.45 -7.52
N GLY A 141 8.83 5.34 -8.42
CA GLY A 141 9.23 5.29 -9.82
C GLY A 141 10.75 5.49 -10.02
N TRP A 142 11.35 6.42 -9.29
CA TRP A 142 12.81 6.57 -9.29
C TRP A 142 13.54 5.39 -8.67
N ALA A 143 12.98 4.73 -7.65
CA ALA A 143 13.56 3.51 -7.08
C ALA A 143 13.67 2.39 -8.13
N ILE A 144 12.66 2.22 -8.98
CA ILE A 144 12.70 1.29 -10.11
C ILE A 144 13.88 1.62 -11.05
N VAL A 145 14.00 2.90 -11.44
CA VAL A 145 15.12 3.36 -12.31
C VAL A 145 16.47 3.14 -11.63
N LEU A 146 16.56 3.43 -10.31
CA LEU A 146 17.79 3.25 -9.54
C LEU A 146 18.20 1.78 -9.44
N VAL A 147 17.26 0.86 -9.20
CA VAL A 147 17.57 -0.57 -9.16
C VAL A 147 18.06 -1.05 -10.52
N LEU A 148 17.37 -0.72 -11.60
CA LEU A 148 17.75 -1.13 -12.95
C LEU A 148 19.13 -0.56 -13.35
N THR A 149 19.37 0.72 -13.11
CA THR A 149 20.67 1.37 -13.39
C THR A 149 21.76 0.86 -12.45
N GLY A 150 21.44 0.58 -11.21
CA GLY A 150 22.34 -0.01 -10.20
C GLY A 150 22.81 -1.41 -10.60
N PHE A 151 21.89 -2.30 -11.02
CA PHE A 151 22.23 -3.60 -11.58
C PHE A 151 23.12 -3.50 -12.80
N TRP A 152 22.78 -2.60 -13.73
CA TRP A 152 23.59 -2.38 -14.91
C TRP A 152 25.02 -1.92 -14.57
N LEU A 153 25.18 -0.98 -13.62
CA LEU A 153 26.49 -0.51 -13.15
C LEU A 153 27.27 -1.61 -12.42
N TRP A 154 26.60 -2.41 -11.60
CA TRP A 154 27.20 -3.53 -10.88
C TRP A 154 27.66 -4.63 -11.86
N ALA A 155 26.86 -4.96 -12.88
CA ALA A 155 27.18 -5.98 -13.88
C ALA A 155 28.43 -5.67 -14.72
N GLN A 156 28.86 -4.40 -14.79
CA GLN A 156 30.13 -4.05 -15.46
C GLN A 156 31.37 -4.55 -14.69
N ARG A 157 31.26 -4.70 -13.37
CA ARG A 157 32.31 -5.24 -12.48
C ARG A 157 31.68 -5.95 -11.31
N PRO A 158 31.12 -7.16 -11.53
CA PRO A 158 30.35 -7.86 -10.51
C PRO A 158 31.24 -8.26 -9.33
N ARG A 159 30.80 -7.90 -8.13
CA ARG A 159 31.41 -8.30 -6.85
C ARG A 159 30.35 -8.43 -5.80
N LEU A 160 30.39 -9.51 -5.04
CA LEU A 160 29.52 -9.76 -3.89
C LEU A 160 30.27 -9.69 -2.55
N THR A 161 31.59 -9.56 -2.60
CA THR A 161 32.43 -9.48 -1.40
C THR A 161 32.78 -8.04 -1.07
N VAL A 162 32.58 -7.66 0.18
CA VAL A 162 32.97 -6.35 0.72
C VAL A 162 34.44 -6.42 1.18
N ARG A 163 35.28 -5.55 0.65
CA ARG A 163 36.72 -5.53 0.91
C ARG A 163 37.17 -4.22 1.52
N GLY A 164 38.25 -4.27 2.32
CA GLY A 164 38.85 -3.10 2.93
C GLY A 164 38.26 -2.74 4.29
N SER A 165 38.68 -1.60 4.81
CA SER A 165 38.25 -1.08 6.11
C SER A 165 37.02 -0.17 5.95
N PRO A 166 36.10 -0.12 6.94
CA PRO A 166 35.01 0.85 7.01
C PRO A 166 35.48 2.32 6.91
N ASN A 167 36.76 2.57 7.19
CA ASN A 167 37.38 3.88 7.02
C ASN A 167 37.69 4.22 5.55
N GLY A 168 37.68 3.22 4.65
CA GLY A 168 37.97 3.40 3.22
C GLY A 168 36.70 3.52 2.36
N ARG A 169 36.75 4.36 1.28
CA ARG A 169 35.65 4.48 0.31
C ARG A 169 35.36 3.15 -0.41
N GLY A 170 36.38 2.29 -0.59
CA GLY A 170 36.23 1.00 -1.27
C GLY A 170 35.25 0.08 -0.56
N PHE A 171 35.33 0.02 0.77
CA PHE A 171 34.38 -0.73 1.60
C PHE A 171 32.92 -0.34 1.35
N TRP A 172 32.61 0.95 1.41
CA TRP A 172 31.25 1.46 1.22
C TRP A 172 30.73 1.25 -0.19
N ARG A 173 31.61 1.36 -1.21
CA ARG A 173 31.26 1.05 -2.59
C ARG A 173 30.92 -0.43 -2.77
N ASP A 174 31.73 -1.32 -2.22
CA ASP A 174 31.53 -2.75 -2.33
C ASP A 174 30.29 -3.17 -1.51
N LEU A 175 30.07 -2.58 -0.33
CA LEU A 175 28.86 -2.77 0.47
C LEU A 175 27.61 -2.33 -0.30
N HIS A 176 27.61 -1.11 -0.85
CA HIS A 176 26.48 -0.60 -1.64
C HIS A 176 26.18 -1.50 -2.84
N GLY A 177 27.19 -1.85 -3.61
CA GLY A 177 27.05 -2.70 -4.79
C GLY A 177 26.58 -4.11 -4.47
N SER A 178 27.12 -4.74 -3.44
CA SER A 178 26.71 -6.10 -2.99
C SER A 178 25.29 -6.10 -2.43
N THR A 179 24.94 -5.11 -1.59
CA THR A 179 23.59 -4.96 -1.05
C THR A 179 22.56 -4.71 -2.17
N GLY A 180 22.91 -3.83 -3.13
CA GLY A 180 22.06 -3.56 -4.28
C GLY A 180 21.88 -4.77 -5.20
N ALA A 181 22.93 -5.59 -5.38
CA ALA A 181 22.86 -6.79 -6.20
C ALA A 181 22.01 -7.89 -5.53
N LEU A 182 22.16 -8.10 -4.22
CA LEU A 182 21.43 -9.14 -3.48
C LEU A 182 19.97 -8.73 -3.18
N GLY A 183 19.76 -7.49 -2.72
CA GLY A 183 18.44 -7.00 -2.31
C GLY A 183 17.65 -6.31 -3.41
N GLY A 184 18.30 -5.89 -4.50
CA GLY A 184 17.69 -5.03 -5.52
C GLY A 184 16.46 -5.64 -6.19
N ALA A 185 16.43 -6.94 -6.44
CA ALA A 185 15.25 -7.60 -7.01
C ALA A 185 14.03 -7.51 -6.09
N VAL A 186 14.22 -7.68 -4.79
CA VAL A 186 13.13 -7.55 -3.81
C VAL A 186 12.72 -6.09 -3.66
N VAL A 187 13.67 -5.14 -3.65
CA VAL A 187 13.36 -3.70 -3.65
C VAL A 187 12.60 -3.28 -4.90
N LEU A 188 12.96 -3.82 -6.07
CA LEU A 188 12.23 -3.60 -7.32
C LEU A 188 10.79 -4.13 -7.22
N PHE A 189 10.63 -5.34 -6.70
CA PHE A 189 9.32 -5.94 -6.44
C PHE A 189 8.49 -5.07 -5.49
N LEU A 190 9.05 -4.61 -4.37
CA LEU A 190 8.38 -3.72 -3.43
C LEU A 190 7.96 -2.40 -4.09
N ALA A 191 8.83 -1.79 -4.91
CA ALA A 191 8.50 -0.56 -5.62
C ALA A 191 7.33 -0.77 -6.59
N ILE A 192 7.34 -1.84 -7.39
CA ILE A 192 6.27 -2.15 -8.35
C ILE A 192 4.95 -2.46 -7.64
N THR A 193 4.98 -3.32 -6.60
CA THR A 193 3.76 -3.76 -5.90
C THR A 193 3.20 -2.70 -4.93
N GLY A 194 3.98 -1.67 -4.61
CA GLY A 194 3.50 -0.47 -3.90
C GLY A 194 2.75 0.52 -4.79
N MET A 195 3.03 0.54 -6.11
CA MET A 195 2.42 1.49 -7.05
C MET A 195 0.89 1.44 -7.15
N PRO A 196 0.20 0.29 -7.05
CA PRO A 196 -1.27 0.25 -7.04
C PRO A 196 -1.92 1.18 -6.01
N TRP A 197 -1.26 1.46 -4.90
CA TRP A 197 -1.74 2.35 -3.84
C TRP A 197 -1.41 3.83 -4.06
N SER A 198 -0.69 4.17 -5.13
CA SER A 198 -0.34 5.54 -5.46
C SER A 198 -1.51 6.30 -6.09
N GLY A 199 -1.40 7.65 -6.06
CA GLY A 199 -2.49 8.52 -6.45
C GLY A 199 -2.77 8.54 -7.95
N VAL A 200 -1.76 8.77 -8.77
CA VAL A 200 -1.92 8.91 -10.23
C VAL A 200 -1.81 7.56 -10.93
N TRP A 201 -0.72 6.85 -10.68
CA TRP A 201 -0.45 5.58 -11.35
C TRP A 201 -1.45 4.50 -10.92
N GLY A 202 -1.79 4.42 -9.62
CA GLY A 202 -2.75 3.45 -9.10
C GLY A 202 -4.14 3.62 -9.71
N ARG A 203 -4.63 4.85 -9.86
CA ARG A 203 -5.90 5.12 -10.57
C ARG A 203 -5.83 4.74 -12.04
N GLY A 204 -4.71 5.05 -12.72
CA GLY A 204 -4.50 4.66 -14.11
C GLY A 204 -4.48 3.14 -14.29
N LEU A 205 -3.79 2.41 -13.42
CA LEU A 205 -3.78 0.95 -13.41
C LEU A 205 -5.18 0.38 -13.20
N GLN A 206 -5.93 0.91 -12.24
CA GLN A 206 -7.27 0.43 -11.95
C GLN A 206 -8.25 0.65 -13.13
N SER A 207 -8.14 1.82 -13.78
CA SER A 207 -8.91 2.10 -15.00
C SER A 207 -8.55 1.13 -16.12
N LEU A 208 -7.26 0.86 -16.33
CA LEU A 208 -6.79 -0.07 -17.35
C LEU A 208 -7.27 -1.50 -17.09
N VAL A 209 -7.09 -2.00 -15.86
CA VAL A 209 -7.49 -3.34 -15.46
C VAL A 209 -9.01 -3.53 -15.61
N THR A 210 -9.78 -2.50 -15.28
CA THR A 210 -11.25 -2.51 -15.46
C THR A 210 -11.63 -2.50 -16.94
N ALA A 211 -11.03 -1.62 -17.74
CA ALA A 211 -11.35 -1.49 -19.17
C ALA A 211 -11.00 -2.75 -20.00
N GLN A 212 -9.97 -3.49 -19.59
CA GLN A 212 -9.55 -4.73 -20.28
C GLN A 212 -10.26 -5.98 -19.75
N GLY A 213 -11.16 -5.87 -18.77
CA GLY A 213 -11.82 -7.03 -18.17
C GLY A 213 -10.85 -7.95 -17.38
N TRP A 214 -9.64 -7.49 -17.07
CA TRP A 214 -8.67 -8.24 -16.25
C TRP A 214 -8.88 -8.05 -14.75
N GLY A 215 -9.91 -7.30 -14.42
CA GLY A 215 -10.21 -6.91 -13.06
C GLY A 215 -10.96 -7.99 -12.30
N ARG A 216 -11.97 -7.56 -11.67
CA ARG A 216 -12.89 -8.29 -10.80
C ARG A 216 -14.08 -8.84 -11.58
N PRO A 217 -14.81 -9.81 -11.00
CA PRO A 217 -16.13 -10.17 -11.46
C PRO A 217 -17.02 -8.90 -11.46
N THR A 218 -17.56 -8.55 -12.62
CA THR A 218 -18.54 -7.48 -12.72
C THR A 218 -19.85 -7.95 -12.08
N ALA A 219 -20.38 -7.17 -11.14
CA ALA A 219 -21.76 -7.35 -10.74
C ALA A 219 -22.68 -7.08 -11.96
N PRO A 220 -23.81 -7.77 -12.09
CA PRO A 220 -24.81 -7.43 -13.11
C PRO A 220 -25.11 -5.94 -13.02
N ALA A 221 -25.06 -5.24 -14.15
CA ALA A 221 -25.21 -3.81 -14.22
C ALA A 221 -26.58 -3.35 -13.67
N GLY A 222 -26.55 -2.75 -12.51
CA GLY A 222 -27.61 -1.84 -12.05
C GLY A 222 -27.19 -0.41 -12.43
N GLU A 223 -28.08 0.35 -13.00
CA GLU A 223 -27.82 1.61 -13.71
C GLU A 223 -27.31 2.80 -12.88
N HIS A 224 -26.93 2.66 -11.63
CA HIS A 224 -26.38 3.76 -10.82
C HIS A 224 -25.14 3.31 -10.05
N GLY A 225 -23.96 3.57 -10.63
CA GLY A 225 -22.67 3.44 -9.97
C GLY A 225 -22.54 4.41 -8.80
N GLY A 226 -22.87 3.95 -7.60
CA GLY A 226 -22.53 4.65 -6.36
C GLY A 226 -21.02 4.63 -6.18
N HIS A 227 -20.41 5.79 -5.94
CA HIS A 227 -19.00 5.89 -5.56
C HIS A 227 -18.77 5.10 -4.27
N GLY A 228 -18.22 3.90 -4.39
CA GLY A 228 -17.85 3.05 -3.26
C GLY A 228 -16.85 3.79 -2.38
N GLY A 229 -17.24 4.02 -1.13
CA GLY A 229 -16.37 4.67 -0.15
C GLY A 229 -15.07 3.85 0.04
N HIS A 230 -13.97 4.55 0.25
CA HIS A 230 -12.65 3.97 0.55
C HIS A 230 -12.68 3.18 1.87
N GLY A 231 -13.17 1.95 1.83
CA GLY A 231 -13.14 1.02 2.95
C GLY A 231 -11.91 0.11 2.82
N ALA A 232 -10.99 0.17 3.78
CA ALA A 232 -9.81 -0.70 3.83
C ALA A 232 -10.10 -2.20 3.94
N ALA A 233 -11.38 -2.58 3.96
CA ALA A 233 -11.86 -3.94 4.17
C ALA A 233 -12.07 -4.74 2.87
N LEU A 234 -12.05 -4.09 1.71
CA LEU A 234 -12.20 -4.77 0.43
C LEU A 234 -10.85 -5.02 -0.23
N PRO A 235 -10.68 -6.14 -0.98
CA PRO A 235 -9.56 -6.31 -1.88
C PRO A 235 -9.40 -5.07 -2.77
N TRP A 236 -8.15 -4.69 -3.09
CA TRP A 236 -7.85 -3.48 -3.86
C TRP A 236 -8.63 -3.43 -5.19
N SER A 237 -8.71 -4.54 -5.87
CA SER A 237 -9.45 -4.70 -7.13
C SER A 237 -10.96 -4.51 -6.99
N MET A 238 -11.52 -4.61 -5.77
CA MET A 238 -12.94 -4.46 -5.47
C MET A 238 -13.31 -3.07 -4.92
N GLN A 239 -12.36 -2.24 -4.55
CA GLN A 239 -12.61 -0.96 -3.83
C GLN A 239 -13.44 0.06 -4.64
N HIS A 240 -13.45 -0.02 -5.96
CA HIS A 240 -14.23 0.85 -6.84
C HIS A 240 -15.25 0.06 -7.71
N ALA A 241 -15.62 -1.17 -7.25
CA ALA A 241 -16.66 -1.94 -7.92
C ALA A 241 -18.01 -1.22 -7.85
N ALA A 242 -18.71 -1.17 -8.96
CA ALA A 242 -20.15 -0.92 -8.93
C ALA A 242 -20.81 -2.02 -8.10
N MET A 243 -21.62 -1.64 -7.11
CA MET A 243 -22.36 -2.60 -6.30
C MET A 243 -23.78 -2.69 -6.83
N PRO A 244 -24.37 -3.91 -6.89
CA PRO A 244 -25.76 -4.08 -7.28
C PRO A 244 -26.65 -3.36 -6.27
N MET A 245 -27.59 -2.55 -6.76
CA MET A 245 -28.59 -1.89 -5.92
C MET A 245 -29.86 -2.75 -5.88
N GLY A 246 -30.40 -2.95 -4.68
CA GLY A 246 -31.62 -3.71 -4.43
C GLY A 246 -32.85 -2.84 -4.19
N GLY A 247 -33.93 -3.45 -3.73
CA GLY A 247 -35.18 -2.78 -3.33
C GLY A 247 -35.03 -1.95 -2.04
N ALA A 248 -36.00 -1.10 -1.77
CA ALA A 248 -36.13 -0.41 -0.48
C ALA A 248 -36.55 -1.43 0.59
N GLY A 249 -35.76 -1.54 1.62
CA GLY A 249 -35.98 -2.46 2.76
C GLY A 249 -34.67 -2.79 3.46
N ASP A 250 -34.75 -3.29 4.68
CA ASP A 250 -33.60 -3.73 5.46
C ASP A 250 -33.97 -4.92 6.34
N ILE A 251 -33.38 -6.08 6.02
CA ILE A 251 -33.53 -7.32 6.78
C ILE A 251 -32.76 -7.31 8.11
N GLY A 252 -31.90 -6.33 8.29
CA GLY A 252 -31.01 -6.21 9.44
C GLY A 252 -29.71 -7.03 9.31
N PRO A 253 -28.67 -6.64 10.08
CA PRO A 253 -27.33 -7.19 9.94
C PRO A 253 -27.24 -8.68 10.31
N ASP A 254 -28.05 -9.17 11.25
CA ASP A 254 -28.02 -10.57 11.69
C ASP A 254 -28.54 -11.51 10.59
N ARG A 255 -29.64 -11.16 9.92
CA ARG A 255 -30.17 -11.92 8.79
C ARG A 255 -29.23 -11.84 7.58
N ALA A 256 -28.64 -10.67 7.35
CA ALA A 256 -27.64 -10.49 6.29
C ALA A 256 -26.42 -11.38 6.52
N LEU A 257 -25.90 -11.48 7.76
CA LEU A 257 -24.82 -12.42 8.10
C LEU A 257 -25.23 -13.88 7.91
N ALA A 258 -26.43 -14.24 8.31
CA ALA A 258 -26.94 -15.60 8.12
C ALA A 258 -27.04 -15.97 6.62
N ALA A 259 -27.35 -15.00 5.76
CA ALA A 259 -27.38 -15.17 4.30
C ALA A 259 -25.98 -15.25 3.68
N ALA A 260 -24.99 -14.51 4.18
CA ALA A 260 -23.63 -14.41 3.67
C ALA A 260 -22.78 -15.65 4.03
N ARG A 261 -23.22 -16.83 3.59
CA ARG A 261 -22.55 -18.11 3.89
C ARG A 261 -21.13 -18.16 3.33
N GLY A 262 -20.20 -18.74 4.08
CA GLY A 262 -18.84 -19.03 3.61
C GLY A 262 -17.83 -17.90 3.74
N VAL A 263 -18.18 -16.77 4.35
CA VAL A 263 -17.25 -15.64 4.59
C VAL A 263 -16.19 -15.95 5.67
N GLY A 264 -16.29 -17.10 6.32
CA GLY A 264 -15.38 -17.53 7.38
C GLY A 264 -15.75 -16.99 8.76
N THR A 265 -14.84 -17.16 9.72
CA THR A 265 -15.03 -16.73 11.11
C THR A 265 -14.55 -15.30 11.37
N ALA A 266 -13.64 -14.78 10.53
CA ALA A 266 -13.13 -13.42 10.59
C ALA A 266 -13.58 -12.65 9.33
N TRP A 267 -14.30 -11.59 9.52
CA TRP A 267 -14.89 -10.84 8.43
C TRP A 267 -15.11 -9.36 8.77
N THR A 268 -15.29 -8.58 7.74
CA THR A 268 -15.79 -7.20 7.84
C THR A 268 -17.14 -7.14 7.15
N MET A 269 -18.12 -6.53 7.80
CA MET A 269 -19.44 -6.21 7.28
C MET A 269 -19.54 -4.70 7.10
N THR A 270 -19.77 -4.22 5.90
CA THR A 270 -20.17 -2.83 5.65
C THR A 270 -21.70 -2.77 5.57
N LEU A 271 -22.28 -1.89 6.37
CA LEU A 271 -23.74 -1.71 6.46
C LEU A 271 -24.22 -0.82 5.30
N PRO A 272 -25.47 -1.00 4.83
CA PRO A 272 -26.05 -0.16 3.78
C PRO A 272 -25.96 1.34 4.10
N ALA A 273 -25.36 2.11 3.21
CA ALA A 273 -25.21 3.57 3.39
C ALA A 273 -26.45 4.34 2.99
N THR A 274 -27.18 3.82 1.99
CA THR A 274 -28.38 4.38 1.38
C THR A 274 -29.41 3.29 1.16
N PRO A 275 -30.71 3.61 1.03
CA PRO A 275 -31.72 2.62 0.67
C PRO A 275 -31.34 1.89 -0.62
N GLY A 276 -31.49 0.57 -0.64
CA GLY A 276 -31.12 -0.29 -1.76
C GLY A 276 -29.64 -0.68 -1.84
N ALA A 277 -28.75 -0.08 -1.04
CA ALA A 277 -27.38 -0.55 -0.95
C ALA A 277 -27.32 -1.92 -0.26
N PRO A 278 -26.44 -2.85 -0.71
CA PRO A 278 -26.30 -4.17 -0.09
C PRO A 278 -25.52 -4.11 1.22
N TYR A 279 -25.69 -5.16 2.04
CA TYR A 279 -24.70 -5.54 3.03
C TYR A 279 -23.51 -6.15 2.31
N LEU A 280 -22.30 -5.65 2.60
CA LEU A 280 -21.09 -6.12 1.96
C LEU A 280 -20.19 -6.81 2.96
N PHE A 281 -19.94 -8.07 2.74
CA PHE A 281 -19.04 -8.88 3.56
C PHE A 281 -17.71 -9.10 2.85
N SER A 282 -16.60 -8.99 3.59
CA SER A 282 -15.28 -9.34 3.10
C SER A 282 -14.57 -10.19 4.15
N ALA A 283 -14.02 -11.32 3.75
CA ALA A 283 -13.21 -12.14 4.63
C ALA A 283 -11.95 -11.37 5.07
N LEU A 284 -11.65 -11.40 6.37
CA LEU A 284 -10.41 -10.86 6.92
C LEU A 284 -9.32 -11.94 6.83
N VAL A 285 -8.56 -11.89 5.75
CA VAL A 285 -7.56 -12.91 5.43
C VAL A 285 -6.18 -12.29 5.26
N ALA A 286 -5.15 -13.09 5.55
CA ALA A 286 -3.76 -12.70 5.34
C ALA A 286 -3.31 -12.97 3.90
N ARG A 287 -3.81 -14.05 3.29
CA ARG A 287 -3.42 -14.52 1.96
C ARG A 287 -4.42 -14.01 0.92
N ALA A 288 -3.91 -13.58 -0.22
CA ALA A 288 -4.77 -13.19 -1.33
C ALA A 288 -5.69 -14.34 -1.81
N ASP A 289 -5.18 -15.57 -1.79
CA ASP A 289 -5.91 -16.77 -2.24
C ASP A 289 -7.22 -17.03 -1.44
N ASP A 290 -7.26 -16.53 -0.20
CA ASP A 290 -8.41 -16.71 0.71
C ASP A 290 -9.41 -15.54 0.60
N ALA A 291 -9.17 -14.58 -0.30
CA ALA A 291 -10.07 -13.42 -0.46
C ALA A 291 -11.45 -13.87 -0.93
N HIS A 292 -12.47 -13.39 -0.22
CA HIS A 292 -13.87 -13.71 -0.47
C HIS A 292 -14.73 -12.48 -0.14
N VAL A 293 -15.55 -12.06 -1.07
CA VAL A 293 -16.45 -10.92 -0.94
C VAL A 293 -17.86 -11.37 -1.31
N VAL A 294 -18.82 -11.11 -0.42
CA VAL A 294 -20.23 -11.44 -0.62
C VAL A 294 -21.06 -10.17 -0.45
N ALA A 295 -21.90 -9.86 -1.42
CA ALA A 295 -22.90 -8.80 -1.31
C ALA A 295 -24.31 -9.42 -1.16
N VAL A 296 -25.01 -8.98 -0.12
CA VAL A 296 -26.36 -9.43 0.22
C VAL A 296 -27.33 -8.26 0.05
N ASP A 297 -28.34 -8.43 -0.77
CA ASP A 297 -29.41 -7.44 -0.94
C ASP A 297 -30.08 -7.16 0.39
N ALA A 298 -30.13 -5.88 0.77
CA ALA A 298 -30.64 -5.48 2.08
C ALA A 298 -32.16 -5.69 2.23
N ALA A 299 -32.92 -5.69 1.15
CA ALA A 299 -34.37 -5.85 1.20
C ALA A 299 -34.79 -7.32 1.23
N SER A 300 -34.18 -8.15 0.40
CA SER A 300 -34.60 -9.55 0.20
C SER A 300 -33.72 -10.60 0.92
N GLY A 301 -32.52 -10.24 1.32
CA GLY A 301 -31.54 -11.18 1.86
C GLY A 301 -30.91 -12.11 0.82
N ARG A 302 -31.13 -11.87 -0.47
CA ARG A 302 -30.52 -12.68 -1.53
C ARG A 302 -29.06 -12.28 -1.73
N ILE A 303 -28.21 -13.26 -1.97
CA ILE A 303 -26.84 -13.00 -2.41
C ILE A 303 -26.91 -12.47 -3.84
N VAL A 304 -26.43 -11.25 -4.04
CA VAL A 304 -26.38 -10.56 -5.35
C VAL A 304 -24.98 -10.56 -5.95
N GLN A 305 -23.95 -10.84 -5.13
CA GLN A 305 -22.59 -11.10 -5.57
C GLN A 305 -21.90 -12.06 -4.60
N ASP A 306 -21.20 -13.06 -5.14
CA ASP A 306 -20.29 -13.93 -4.42
C ASP A 306 -19.01 -14.02 -5.25
N ALA A 307 -17.93 -13.43 -4.77
CA ALA A 307 -16.68 -13.29 -5.51
C ALA A 307 -15.52 -13.80 -4.67
N ARG A 308 -14.89 -14.85 -5.13
CA ARG A 308 -13.68 -15.45 -4.55
C ARG A 308 -12.46 -15.04 -5.38
N TYR A 309 -11.29 -15.12 -4.79
CA TYR A 309 -10.03 -14.83 -5.50
C TYR A 309 -9.92 -15.58 -6.85
N ALA A 310 -10.38 -16.81 -6.93
CA ALA A 310 -10.38 -17.59 -8.16
C ALA A 310 -11.20 -16.96 -9.30
N ASP A 311 -12.24 -16.20 -8.95
CA ASP A 311 -13.14 -15.54 -9.91
C ASP A 311 -12.57 -14.22 -10.43
N PHE A 312 -11.47 -13.71 -9.81
CA PHE A 312 -10.83 -12.49 -10.26
C PHE A 312 -10.07 -12.72 -11.57
N GLY A 313 -10.06 -11.74 -12.45
CA GLY A 313 -9.23 -11.75 -13.64
C GLY A 313 -7.73 -11.83 -13.31
N ALA A 314 -6.91 -12.28 -14.26
CA ALA A 314 -5.48 -12.51 -14.05
C ALA A 314 -4.74 -11.25 -13.52
N GLY A 315 -5.09 -10.05 -14.01
CA GLY A 315 -4.52 -8.79 -13.55
C GLY A 315 -4.84 -8.51 -12.07
N ALA A 316 -6.11 -8.65 -11.69
CA ALA A 316 -6.54 -8.46 -10.30
C ALA A 316 -5.87 -9.48 -9.37
N ARG A 317 -5.81 -10.76 -9.76
CA ARG A 317 -5.11 -11.79 -8.98
C ARG A 317 -3.63 -11.48 -8.76
N ALA A 318 -2.94 -11.04 -9.82
CA ALA A 318 -1.53 -10.68 -9.72
C ALA A 318 -1.30 -9.49 -8.79
N ILE A 319 -2.18 -8.47 -8.84
CA ILE A 319 -2.11 -7.29 -7.98
C ILE A 319 -2.39 -7.66 -6.52
N GLU A 320 -3.47 -8.40 -6.24
CA GLU A 320 -3.81 -8.82 -4.87
C GLU A 320 -2.71 -9.70 -4.26
N TRP A 321 -2.17 -10.65 -5.02
CA TRP A 321 -1.03 -11.45 -4.61
C TRP A 321 0.20 -10.58 -4.33
N GLY A 322 0.53 -9.65 -5.22
CA GLY A 322 1.65 -8.72 -5.05
C GLY A 322 1.51 -7.87 -3.79
N ILE A 323 0.29 -7.41 -3.48
CA ILE A 323 -0.03 -6.66 -2.26
C ILE A 323 0.18 -7.53 -1.02
N ALA A 324 -0.33 -8.76 -1.01
CA ALA A 324 -0.20 -9.68 0.13
C ALA A 324 1.27 -10.06 0.39
N VAL A 325 2.07 -10.27 -0.67
CA VAL A 325 3.52 -10.51 -0.56
C VAL A 325 4.23 -9.26 -0.05
N HIS A 326 3.93 -8.08 -0.59
CA HIS A 326 4.51 -6.80 -0.16
C HIS A 326 4.28 -6.53 1.33
N GLN A 327 3.10 -6.86 1.83
CA GLN A 327 2.74 -6.73 3.25
C GLN A 327 3.33 -7.83 4.14
N GLY A 328 4.09 -8.78 3.59
CA GLY A 328 4.69 -9.89 4.33
C GLY A 328 3.69 -10.93 4.80
N GLN A 329 2.50 -11.04 4.18
CA GLN A 329 1.38 -11.85 4.65
C GLN A 329 1.17 -13.14 3.86
N GLN A 330 1.40 -13.12 2.54
CA GLN A 330 1.05 -14.22 1.62
C GLN A 330 1.61 -15.58 2.06
N TYR A 331 2.84 -15.61 2.54
CA TYR A 331 3.55 -16.85 2.93
C TYR A 331 3.94 -16.85 4.42
N GLY A 332 3.25 -16.04 5.24
CA GLY A 332 3.50 -15.96 6.68
C GLY A 332 4.89 -15.41 7.04
N GLU A 333 5.45 -15.93 8.13
CA GLU A 333 6.70 -15.43 8.72
C GLU A 333 7.90 -15.40 7.75
N PRO A 334 8.17 -16.42 6.91
CA PRO A 334 9.24 -16.35 5.91
C PRO A 334 9.10 -15.15 4.97
N ASN A 335 7.88 -14.86 4.52
CA ASN A 335 7.61 -13.70 3.67
C ASN A 335 7.90 -12.38 4.42
N ARG A 336 7.44 -12.28 5.67
CA ARG A 336 7.67 -11.11 6.52
C ARG A 336 9.17 -10.84 6.71
N LEU A 337 9.97 -11.88 6.98
CA LEU A 337 11.41 -11.78 7.15
C LEU A 337 12.12 -11.33 5.86
N VAL A 338 11.72 -11.83 4.70
CA VAL A 338 12.28 -11.39 3.40
C VAL A 338 11.99 -9.90 3.17
N MET A 339 10.76 -9.44 3.45
CA MET A 339 10.42 -8.02 3.32
C MET A 339 11.18 -7.15 4.32
N LEU A 340 11.35 -7.63 5.55
CA LEU A 340 12.16 -6.94 6.57
C LEU A 340 13.63 -6.84 6.15
N ALA A 341 14.20 -7.91 5.61
CA ALA A 341 15.56 -7.92 5.07
C ALA A 341 15.71 -6.92 3.89
N ALA A 342 14.68 -6.79 3.04
CA ALA A 342 14.67 -5.78 1.99
C ALA A 342 14.64 -4.35 2.54
N CYS A 343 13.86 -4.08 3.60
CA CYS A 343 13.89 -2.80 4.30
C CYS A 343 15.27 -2.50 4.88
N ALA A 344 15.93 -3.48 5.51
CA ALA A 344 17.29 -3.34 6.03
C ALA A 344 18.32 -3.09 4.91
N ALA A 345 18.22 -3.81 3.79
CA ALA A 345 19.05 -3.60 2.61
C ALA A 345 18.87 -2.19 2.06
N LEU A 346 17.64 -1.70 1.97
CA LEU A 346 17.34 -0.34 1.51
C LEU A 346 17.95 0.71 2.46
N LEU A 347 17.88 0.52 3.77
CA LEU A 347 18.55 1.41 4.75
C LEU A 347 20.07 1.40 4.59
N LEU A 348 20.67 0.24 4.32
CA LEU A 348 22.12 0.15 4.02
C LEU A 348 22.48 0.93 2.74
N LEU A 349 21.64 0.85 1.70
CA LEU A 349 21.82 1.64 0.48
C LEU A 349 21.69 3.14 0.75
N VAL A 350 20.69 3.53 1.56
CA VAL A 350 20.44 4.93 1.97
C VAL A 350 21.61 5.50 2.76
N VAL A 351 22.22 4.73 3.65
CA VAL A 351 23.38 5.17 4.45
C VAL A 351 24.68 5.16 3.64
N SER A 352 24.91 4.09 2.86
CA SER A 352 26.18 3.93 2.13
C SER A 352 26.35 4.96 1.00
N ALA A 353 25.26 5.39 0.34
CA ALA A 353 25.33 6.35 -0.76
C ALA A 353 25.92 7.71 -0.36
N PRO A 354 25.42 8.43 0.68
CA PRO A 354 25.99 9.70 1.11
C PRO A 354 27.39 9.54 1.70
N VAL A 355 27.69 8.41 2.39
CA VAL A 355 29.05 8.14 2.89
C VAL A 355 30.04 8.02 1.75
N MET A 356 29.69 7.30 0.67
CA MET A 356 30.54 7.22 -0.52
C MET A 356 30.75 8.58 -1.18
N TRP A 357 29.66 9.37 -1.29
CA TRP A 357 29.71 10.70 -1.86
C TRP A 357 30.59 11.62 -0.99
N TRP A 358 30.38 11.65 0.31
CA TRP A 358 31.17 12.45 1.25
C TRP A 358 32.66 12.13 1.20
N ARG A 359 33.01 10.84 1.17
CA ARG A 359 34.41 10.39 1.12
C ARG A 359 35.08 10.60 -0.24
N ARG A 360 34.32 10.89 -1.31
CA ARG A 360 34.86 11.21 -2.62
C ARG A 360 35.31 12.67 -2.72
N ARG A 361 34.67 13.57 -2.04
CA ARG A 361 34.77 15.04 -2.13
C ARG A 361 35.84 15.56 -3.08
N PRO A 362 35.60 15.66 -4.39
CA PRO A 362 36.31 16.58 -5.22
C PRO A 362 35.72 17.98 -5.01
N ARG A 363 36.48 19.02 -5.35
CA ARG A 363 36.00 20.41 -5.31
C ARG A 363 34.66 20.54 -6.05
N GLY A 364 33.57 20.94 -5.35
CA GLY A 364 32.21 21.02 -5.84
C GLY A 364 31.36 19.75 -5.65
N LEU A 365 30.15 19.70 -6.27
CA LEU A 365 29.22 18.55 -6.19
C LEU A 365 29.78 17.26 -6.83
N GLY A 366 30.92 17.35 -7.51
CA GLY A 366 31.66 16.19 -8.01
C GLY A 366 30.92 15.37 -9.08
N MET A 367 29.98 15.97 -9.78
CA MET A 367 29.29 15.31 -10.88
C MET A 367 30.23 15.16 -12.09
N PRO A 368 30.38 13.94 -12.65
CA PRO A 368 31.18 13.75 -13.84
C PRO A 368 30.57 14.48 -15.02
N PRO A 369 31.37 15.14 -15.88
CA PRO A 369 30.88 15.68 -17.14
C PRO A 369 30.37 14.52 -18.02
N GLY A 370 29.22 14.68 -18.65
CA GLY A 370 28.69 13.66 -19.55
C GLY A 370 27.39 14.11 -20.21
N GLY A 371 27.30 13.84 -21.50
CA GLY A 371 26.06 13.99 -22.27
C GLY A 371 25.10 12.85 -22.03
N THR A 372 23.83 13.07 -22.28
CA THR A 372 22.80 12.01 -22.36
C THR A 372 23.00 11.26 -23.66
N GLY A 373 23.51 10.02 -23.63
CA GLY A 373 23.54 9.14 -24.80
C GLY A 373 22.10 8.73 -25.20
N ARG A 374 21.90 8.43 -26.50
CA ARG A 374 20.58 8.01 -27.06
C ARG A 374 19.95 6.87 -26.27
N GLY A 375 20.71 5.88 -25.81
CA GLY A 375 20.20 4.75 -25.01
C GLY A 375 19.65 5.15 -23.64
N LEU A 376 20.28 6.10 -22.94
CA LEU A 376 19.76 6.62 -21.68
C LEU A 376 18.48 7.45 -21.91
N GLY A 377 18.43 8.23 -22.99
CA GLY A 377 17.22 8.97 -23.37
C GLY A 377 16.02 8.06 -23.63
N LEU A 378 16.21 6.93 -24.31
CA LEU A 378 15.16 5.93 -24.54
C LEU A 378 14.70 5.28 -23.22
N LEU A 379 15.63 4.90 -22.36
CA LEU A 379 15.28 4.32 -21.04
C LEU A 379 14.49 5.31 -20.17
N MET A 380 14.89 6.59 -20.19
CA MET A 380 14.18 7.65 -19.46
C MET A 380 12.79 7.91 -20.07
N ALA A 381 12.67 7.89 -21.40
CA ALA A 381 11.39 8.03 -22.08
C ALA A 381 10.45 6.86 -21.76
N ALA A 382 10.95 5.63 -21.78
CA ALA A 382 10.16 4.44 -21.42
C ALA A 382 9.74 4.47 -19.95
N ALA A 383 10.65 4.81 -19.03
CA ALA A 383 10.34 4.95 -17.62
C ALA A 383 9.35 6.09 -17.35
N GLY A 384 9.50 7.22 -18.07
CA GLY A 384 8.58 8.37 -17.95
C GLY A 384 7.19 8.07 -18.50
N ALA A 385 7.08 7.28 -19.57
CA ALA A 385 5.80 6.82 -20.09
C ALA A 385 5.12 5.82 -19.14
N ALA A 386 5.90 4.91 -18.53
CA ALA A 386 5.40 3.95 -17.57
C ALA A 386 5.02 4.62 -16.23
N PHE A 387 5.74 5.66 -15.80
CA PHE A 387 5.55 6.37 -14.52
C PHE A 387 5.44 7.88 -14.75
N PRO A 388 4.24 8.42 -15.07
CA PRO A 388 4.10 9.80 -15.55
C PRO A 388 4.67 10.87 -14.61
N LEU A 389 4.44 10.78 -13.30
CA LEU A 389 4.99 11.75 -12.35
C LEU A 389 6.53 11.70 -12.30
N THR A 390 7.11 10.51 -12.37
CA THR A 390 8.57 10.34 -12.44
C THR A 390 9.10 10.91 -13.75
N GLY A 391 8.40 10.68 -14.87
CA GLY A 391 8.72 11.26 -16.18
C GLY A 391 8.74 12.79 -16.16
N LEU A 392 7.77 13.43 -15.53
CA LEU A 392 7.74 14.90 -15.37
C LEU A 392 8.97 15.40 -14.58
N THR A 393 9.38 14.71 -13.52
CA THR A 393 10.59 15.09 -12.77
C THR A 393 11.87 14.86 -13.57
N MET A 394 11.92 13.85 -14.46
CA MET A 394 13.02 13.64 -15.40
C MET A 394 13.13 14.80 -16.39
N LEU A 395 12.01 15.24 -16.97
CA LEU A 395 11.96 16.37 -17.88
C LEU A 395 12.39 17.68 -17.19
N ALA A 396 11.92 17.90 -15.96
CA ALA A 396 12.33 19.04 -15.15
C ALA A 396 13.85 19.04 -14.88
N ALA A 397 14.43 17.89 -14.51
CA ALA A 397 15.87 17.74 -14.29
C ALA A 397 16.68 17.99 -15.58
N LEU A 398 16.21 17.49 -16.73
CA LEU A 398 16.84 17.77 -18.03
C LEU A 398 16.78 19.25 -18.40
N GLY A 399 15.66 19.92 -18.14
CA GLY A 399 15.49 21.35 -18.35
C GLY A 399 16.49 22.17 -17.52
N LEU A 400 16.60 21.84 -16.20
CA LEU A 400 17.55 22.50 -15.31
C LEU A 400 19.01 22.35 -15.78
N VAL A 401 19.41 21.16 -16.22
CA VAL A 401 20.77 20.92 -16.76
C VAL A 401 21.04 21.76 -18.00
N ARG A 402 20.06 21.92 -18.90
CA ARG A 402 20.19 22.78 -20.08
C ARG A 402 20.30 24.25 -19.71
N VAL A 403 19.48 24.76 -18.82
CA VAL A 403 19.52 26.15 -18.34
C VAL A 403 20.86 26.45 -17.67
N GLN A 404 21.36 25.57 -16.80
CA GLN A 404 22.67 25.71 -16.18
C GLN A 404 23.80 25.72 -17.19
N GLY A 405 23.76 24.88 -18.26
CA GLY A 405 24.70 24.88 -19.34
C GLY A 405 24.70 26.18 -20.13
N TRP A 406 23.53 26.78 -20.34
CA TRP A 406 23.38 28.07 -21.01
C TRP A 406 23.88 29.25 -20.17
N LEU A 407 23.62 29.26 -18.87
CA LEU A 407 24.08 30.30 -17.94
C LEU A 407 25.59 30.20 -17.63
N GLY A 408 26.14 28.99 -17.59
CA GLY A 408 27.55 28.74 -17.30
C GLY A 408 28.49 28.87 -18.52
N GLY A 409 27.93 29.04 -19.70
CA GLY A 409 28.68 29.31 -20.97
C GLY A 409 28.81 30.80 -21.31
N ARG A 410 28.38 31.66 -20.38
CA ARG A 410 28.64 33.09 -20.38
C ARG A 410 29.70 33.43 -19.34
#